data_38a84c8435cac99368430bde3836894d
#
_entry.id   38a84c8435cac99368430bde3836894d
#
_cell.length_a   1.000
_cell.length_b   1.000
_cell.length_c   1.000
_cell.angle_alpha   90.00
_cell.angle_beta   90.00
_cell.angle_gamma   90.00
#
_symmetry.space_group_name_H-M   'P 1'
#
loop_
_entity.id
_entity.type
_entity.pdbx_description
1 polymer ?
#
loop_
_entity_poly.entity_id
_entity_poly.type
_entity_poly.pdbx_seq_one_letter_code
_entity_poly.pdbx_strand_id
1 'polypeptide(L)' 'MRKTRFSDEQIVAILREADRELVLAVAKRNRISEQTIYSWRKRRSAAEAARPRMRG' A
#
# COMPACT_ATOMS: atom_id res chain seq x y z
N MET A 1 8.56 8.44 -17.21
CA MET A 1 8.18 8.45 -16.81
C MET A 1 7.49 7.80 -16.23
N ARG A 2 7.34 7.35 -15.62
CA ARG A 2 6.80 6.81 -15.16
C ARG A 2 6.09 6.98 -14.56
N LYS A 3 5.49 6.85 -14.39
CA LYS A 3 4.75 7.18 -13.86
C LYS A 3 3.99 6.49 -13.10
N THR A 4 3.70 6.69 -11.99
CA THR A 4 2.89 5.98 -11.24
C THR A 4 1.56 6.50 -11.44
N ARG A 5 0.59 5.74 -11.59
CA ARG A 5 -0.68 6.21 -11.79
C ARG A 5 -1.30 6.47 -10.48
N PHE A 6 -0.83 6.12 -9.33
CA PHE A 6 -1.45 6.29 -8.03
C PHE A 6 -0.69 7.26 -7.17
N SER A 7 -1.40 8.18 -6.59
CA SER A 7 -0.76 9.13 -5.71
C SER A 7 -0.66 8.49 -4.33
N ASP A 8 0.02 9.13 -3.43
CA ASP A 8 0.18 8.61 -2.09
C ASP A 8 -1.16 8.39 -1.44
N GLU A 9 -2.06 9.30 -1.64
CA GLU A 9 -3.38 9.16 -1.07
C GLU A 9 -4.09 7.94 -1.58
N GLN A 10 -3.94 7.68 -2.86
CA GLN A 10 -4.57 6.53 -3.44
C GLN A 10 -3.95 5.26 -2.93
N ILE A 11 -2.64 5.26 -2.80
CA ILE A 11 -1.96 4.10 -2.29
C ILE A 11 -2.42 3.78 -0.88
N VAL A 12 -2.54 4.79 -0.06
CA VAL A 12 -2.99 4.58 1.29
C VAL A 12 -4.41 4.04 1.31
N ALA A 13 -5.26 4.58 0.45
CA ALA A 13 -6.63 4.12 0.39
C ALA A 13 -6.69 2.66 -0.02
N ILE A 14 -5.88 2.29 -1.00
CA ILE A 14 -5.86 0.92 -1.47
C ILE A 14 -5.36 -0.01 -0.37
N LEU A 15 -4.35 0.42 0.35
CA LEU A 15 -3.83 -0.40 1.42
C LEU A 15 -4.84 -0.59 2.53
N ARG A 16 -5.62 0.43 2.79
CA ARG A 16 -6.64 0.34 3.80
C ARG A 16 -7.72 -0.62 3.37
N GLU A 17 -8.06 -0.59 2.11
CA GLU A 17 -9.04 -1.51 1.60
C GLU A 17 -8.53 -2.93 1.69
N ALA A 18 -7.25 -3.10 1.39
CA ALA A 18 -6.66 -4.43 1.43
C ALA A 18 -6.67 -4.99 2.84
N ASP A 19 -6.74 -4.13 3.83
CA ASP A 19 -6.80 -4.58 5.19
C ASP A 19 -8.19 -5.11 5.52
N ARG A 20 -9.19 -4.59 4.86
CA ARG A 20 -10.54 -4.99 5.10
C ARG A 20 -11.01 -6.07 4.17
N GLU A 21 -10.48 -6.12 2.99
CA GLU A 21 -10.88 -7.07 2.00
C GLU A 21 -9.70 -7.88 1.55
N LEU A 22 -9.97 -8.86 0.72
CA LEU A 22 -8.90 -9.67 0.20
C LEU A 22 -8.01 -8.84 -0.70
N VAL A 23 -6.73 -9.03 -0.56
CA VAL A 23 -5.78 -8.30 -1.39
C VAL A 23 -6.06 -8.57 -2.85
N LEU A 24 -6.39 -9.81 -3.16
CA LEU A 24 -6.69 -10.18 -4.53
C LEU A 24 -7.84 -9.34 -5.09
N ALA A 25 -8.88 -9.18 -4.32
CA ALA A 25 -10.03 -8.42 -4.76
C ALA A 25 -9.69 -6.96 -4.98
N VAL A 26 -8.93 -6.41 -4.06
CA VAL A 26 -8.55 -5.01 -4.17
C VAL A 26 -7.63 -4.81 -5.37
N ALA A 27 -6.74 -5.74 -5.59
CA ALA A 27 -5.82 -5.66 -6.71
C ALA A 27 -6.59 -5.67 -8.03
N LYS A 28 -7.55 -6.55 -8.14
CA LYS A 28 -8.32 -6.65 -9.34
C LYS A 28 -9.13 -5.39 -9.59
N ARG A 29 -9.70 -4.88 -8.54
CA ARG A 29 -10.52 -3.70 -8.65
C ARG A 29 -9.71 -2.51 -9.16
N ASN A 30 -8.47 -2.43 -8.74
CA ASN A 30 -7.60 -1.34 -9.14
C ASN A 30 -6.70 -1.66 -10.32
N ARG A 31 -6.88 -2.85 -10.87
CA ARG A 31 -6.07 -3.26 -12.01
C ARG A 31 -4.59 -3.27 -11.74
N ILE A 32 -4.21 -3.76 -10.60
CA ILE A 32 -2.80 -3.89 -10.26
C ILE A 32 -2.63 -5.30 -9.75
N SER A 33 -1.41 -5.71 -9.58
CA SER A 33 -1.18 -7.06 -9.13
C SER A 33 -1.10 -7.09 -7.62
N GLU A 34 -1.31 -8.25 -7.06
CA GLU A 34 -1.23 -8.41 -5.62
C GLU A 34 0.15 -8.02 -5.15
N GLN A 35 1.13 -8.36 -5.95
CA GLN A 35 2.48 -8.06 -5.62
C GLN A 35 2.70 -6.58 -5.42
N THR A 36 2.03 -5.77 -6.20
CA THR A 36 2.15 -4.33 -6.06
C THR A 36 1.65 -3.90 -4.69
N ILE A 37 0.54 -4.46 -4.27
CA ILE A 37 -0.02 -4.10 -2.97
C ILE A 37 0.92 -4.53 -1.85
N TYR A 38 1.47 -5.71 -1.97
CA TYR A 38 2.40 -6.19 -0.95
C TYR A 38 3.65 -5.33 -0.90
N SER A 39 4.07 -4.89 -2.06
CA SER A 39 5.24 -4.05 -2.17
C SER A 39 5.00 -2.72 -1.45
N TRP A 40 3.87 -2.13 -1.71
CA TRP A 40 3.51 -0.88 -1.07
C TRP A 40 3.42 -1.05 0.45
N ARG A 41 2.84 -2.14 0.85
CA ARG A 41 2.69 -2.43 2.24
C ARG A 41 4.04 -2.55 2.92
N LYS A 42 4.92 -3.24 2.29
CA LYS A 42 6.23 -3.43 2.79
C LYS A 42 6.96 -2.11 2.90
N ARG A 43 6.86 -1.29 1.88
CA ARG A 43 7.48 -0.02 1.88
C ARG A 43 6.98 0.84 3.00
N ARG A 44 5.71 0.90 3.22
CA ARG A 44 5.16 1.72 4.27
C ARG A 44 5.57 1.19 5.63
N SER A 45 5.57 -0.09 5.79
CA SER A 45 5.97 -0.69 7.03
C SER A 45 7.41 -0.38 7.34
N ALA A 46 8.23 -0.47 6.33
CA ALA A 46 9.64 -0.19 6.51
C ALA A 46 9.86 1.26 6.90
N ALA A 47 9.11 2.14 6.27
CA ALA A 47 9.24 3.55 6.57
C ALA A 47 8.83 3.84 7.99
N GLU A 48 7.76 3.20 8.43
CA GLU A 48 7.31 3.39 9.79
C GLU A 48 8.28 2.81 10.78
N ALA A 49 8.83 1.68 10.47
CA ALA A 49 9.77 1.05 11.35
C ALA A 49 11.04 1.89 11.49
N ALA A 50 11.35 2.58 10.43
CA ALA A 50 12.55 3.41 10.47
C ALA A 50 12.35 4.67 11.30
N ARG A 51 11.09 5.08 11.51
CA ARG A 51 10.85 6.25 12.27
C ARG A 51 10.98 5.96 13.69
N PRO A 52 11.52 6.77 14.44
CA PRO A 52 11.67 6.57 15.86
C PRO A 52 10.30 6.65 16.46
N ARG A 53 9.86 5.73 17.11
CA ARG A 53 8.60 5.69 17.58
C ARG A 53 8.65 6.10 18.88
N MET A 54 8.35 6.82 19.35
CA MET A 54 8.28 7.21 20.52
C MET A 54 7.49 6.64 21.25
N ARG A 55 7.14 6.11 21.60
CA ARG A 55 6.31 5.59 22.06
C ARG A 55 6.14 5.66 22.99
N GLY A 56 6.08 5.79 22.97
CA GLY A 56 5.88 6.08 23.91
C GLY A 56 5.44 5.52 24.52
#